data_db5142957fef8dc2a3b4435942804c74
#
_entry.id   db5142957fef8dc2a3b4435942804c74
#
_cell.length_a   1.000
_cell.length_b   1.000
_cell.length_c   1.000
_cell.angle_alpha   90.00
_cell.angle_beta   90.00
_cell.angle_gamma   90.00
#
_symmetry.space_group_name_H-M   'P 1'
#
loop_
_entity.id
_entity.type
_entity.pdbx_description
1 polymer ?
#
loop_
_entity_poly.entity_id
_entity_poly.type
_entity_poly.pdbx_seq_one_letter_code
_entity_poly.pdbx_strand_id
1 'polypeptide(L)'
;PSKPVQWVFTGVCLLIVLLGFLFPFSQLVYWAIKTAHKVIDASFGMIVVKSFSLAAGSSVLIVFMAIVLLYAVRVSGMHGMRYVTRIASLGYAIPGAVIAVGIMAPVIGFDKWLLRVAPLDGKLLLSSGLFMLLFAYLVRFMAVGYNAIDTGFQKAGKDINDASRMLGFNTWHTLWKVDLPLIRKSIAAALLSVFVDVIKELPLTLILRPFNFHTLATKAFDMATNEQIAESANASLIVILTGILPVVLLNRIIRKSH
;
A
#
# COMPACT_ATOMS: atom_id res chain seq x y z
N PRO A 1 22.42 -25.59 -21.70
CA PRO A 1 22.84 -26.51 -20.66
C PRO A 1 22.34 -27.92 -20.98
N SER A 2 23.18 -28.94 -20.69
CA SER A 2 22.81 -30.33 -20.88
C SER A 2 21.59 -30.69 -20.02
N LYS A 3 20.73 -31.62 -20.52
CA LYS A 3 19.50 -32.03 -19.82
C LYS A 3 19.70 -32.35 -18.32
N PRO A 4 20.77 -33.05 -17.86
CA PRO A 4 20.97 -33.31 -16.43
C PRO A 4 21.22 -32.03 -15.63
N VAL A 5 21.91 -31.05 -16.17
CA VAL A 5 22.14 -29.74 -15.50
C VAL A 5 20.84 -28.97 -15.31
N GLN A 6 19.92 -29.02 -16.28
CA GLN A 6 18.59 -28.41 -16.16
C GLN A 6 17.79 -29.02 -15.01
N TRP A 7 17.82 -30.34 -14.84
CA TRP A 7 17.13 -31.01 -13.73
C TRP A 7 17.71 -30.66 -12.36
N VAL A 8 19.04 -30.51 -12.26
CA VAL A 8 19.68 -30.05 -11.01
C VAL A 8 19.21 -28.64 -10.63
N PHE A 9 19.22 -27.69 -11.58
CA PHE A 9 18.73 -26.34 -11.31
C PHE A 9 17.24 -26.32 -10.92
N THR A 10 16.41 -27.09 -11.64
CA THR A 10 15.00 -27.23 -11.31
C THR A 10 14.80 -27.81 -9.91
N GLY A 11 15.57 -28.83 -9.55
CA GLY A 11 15.54 -29.45 -8.23
C GLY A 11 15.92 -28.47 -7.12
N VAL A 12 16.98 -27.68 -7.32
CA VAL A 12 17.38 -26.62 -6.36
C VAL A 12 16.30 -25.56 -6.21
N CYS A 13 15.74 -25.04 -7.31
CA CYS A 13 14.65 -24.07 -7.24
C CYS A 13 13.43 -24.65 -6.52
N LEU A 14 13.07 -25.89 -6.80
CA LEU A 14 11.94 -26.57 -6.18
C LEU A 14 12.17 -26.79 -4.68
N LEU A 15 13.37 -27.14 -4.27
CA LEU A 15 13.77 -27.30 -2.87
C LEU A 15 13.68 -25.98 -2.11
N ILE A 16 14.13 -24.86 -2.71
CA ILE A 16 14.00 -23.51 -2.12
C ILE A 16 12.52 -23.16 -1.91
N VAL A 17 11.67 -23.41 -2.90
CA VAL A 17 10.22 -23.14 -2.78
C VAL A 17 9.57 -24.04 -1.73
N LEU A 18 9.94 -25.31 -1.67
CA LEU A 18 9.41 -26.25 -0.67
C LEU A 18 9.78 -25.82 0.75
N LEU A 19 11.06 -25.62 1.00
CA LEU A 19 11.55 -25.30 2.35
C LEU A 19 11.27 -23.85 2.76
N GLY A 20 11.40 -22.89 1.83
CA GLY A 20 11.25 -21.47 2.11
C GLY A 20 9.81 -20.97 2.12
N PHE A 21 8.91 -21.64 1.43
CA PHE A 21 7.51 -21.21 1.33
C PHE A 21 6.51 -22.29 1.75
N LEU A 22 6.51 -23.46 1.11
CA LEU A 22 5.48 -24.47 1.33
C LEU A 22 5.48 -25.04 2.75
N PHE A 23 6.66 -25.30 3.31
CA PHE A 23 6.77 -25.83 4.66
C PHE A 23 6.28 -24.82 5.72
N PRO A 24 6.77 -23.55 5.79
CA PRO A 24 6.22 -22.56 6.72
C PRO A 24 4.73 -22.27 6.49
N PHE A 25 4.28 -22.22 5.25
CA PHE A 25 2.88 -21.99 4.91
C PHE A 25 1.97 -23.13 5.40
N SER A 26 2.39 -24.39 5.21
CA SER A 26 1.62 -25.55 5.71
C SER A 26 1.54 -25.55 7.24
N GLN A 27 2.61 -25.15 7.93
CA GLN A 27 2.59 -25.00 9.38
C GLN A 27 1.63 -23.91 9.85
N LEU A 28 1.60 -22.76 9.16
CA LEU A 28 0.63 -21.69 9.46
C LEU A 28 -0.82 -22.17 9.24
N VAL A 29 -1.08 -22.90 8.15
CA VAL A 29 -2.41 -23.47 7.89
C VAL A 29 -2.82 -24.46 8.99
N TYR A 30 -1.92 -25.34 9.39
CA TYR A 30 -2.17 -26.29 10.48
C TYR A 30 -2.52 -25.58 11.78
N TRP A 31 -1.73 -24.58 12.18
CA TRP A 31 -1.99 -23.81 13.40
C TRP A 31 -3.29 -23.01 13.32
N ALA A 32 -3.58 -22.39 12.19
CA ALA A 32 -4.80 -21.62 12.02
C ALA A 32 -6.06 -22.49 12.15
N ILE A 33 -6.08 -23.68 11.54
CA ILE A 33 -7.22 -24.63 11.69
C ILE A 33 -7.38 -25.05 13.14
N LYS A 34 -6.26 -25.33 13.83
CA LYS A 34 -6.30 -25.80 15.23
C LYS A 34 -6.75 -24.71 16.20
N THR A 35 -6.45 -23.44 15.93
CA THR A 35 -6.74 -22.31 16.83
C THR A 35 -7.94 -21.46 16.40
N ALA A 36 -8.54 -21.74 15.24
CA ALA A 36 -9.64 -20.96 14.68
C ALA A 36 -10.78 -20.72 15.69
N HIS A 37 -11.18 -21.74 16.42
CA HIS A 37 -12.27 -21.66 17.39
C HIS A 37 -11.98 -20.76 18.61
N LYS A 38 -10.68 -20.46 18.87
CA LYS A 38 -10.25 -19.58 19.96
C LYS A 38 -10.09 -18.13 19.51
N VAL A 39 -9.76 -17.92 18.24
CA VAL A 39 -9.33 -16.62 17.71
C VAL A 39 -10.42 -15.94 16.91
N ILE A 40 -11.21 -16.71 16.16
CA ILE A 40 -12.22 -16.16 15.25
C ILE A 40 -13.51 -15.87 16.03
N ASP A 41 -13.60 -14.64 16.51
CA ASP A 41 -14.77 -14.07 17.18
C ASP A 41 -15.23 -12.77 16.47
N ALA A 42 -16.25 -12.13 17.02
CA ALA A 42 -16.74 -10.85 16.48
C ALA A 42 -15.67 -9.74 16.54
N SER A 43 -14.78 -9.75 17.54
CA SER A 43 -13.71 -8.79 17.68
C SER A 43 -12.65 -8.97 16.60
N PHE A 44 -12.31 -10.19 16.27
CA PHE A 44 -11.41 -10.52 15.16
C PHE A 44 -12.01 -10.13 13.81
N GLY A 45 -13.30 -10.36 13.58
CA GLY A 45 -14.01 -9.88 12.40
C GLY A 45 -13.93 -8.38 12.24
N MET A 46 -14.05 -7.61 13.32
CA MET A 46 -13.89 -6.16 13.31
C MET A 46 -12.46 -5.73 12.93
N ILE A 47 -11.43 -6.47 13.39
CA ILE A 47 -10.03 -6.20 13.01
C ILE A 47 -9.83 -6.42 11.51
N VAL A 48 -10.42 -7.49 10.96
CA VAL A 48 -10.39 -7.73 9.50
C VAL A 48 -10.99 -6.54 8.75
N VAL A 49 -12.21 -6.13 9.10
CA VAL A 49 -12.90 -5.00 8.46
C VAL A 49 -12.08 -3.71 8.57
N LYS A 50 -11.55 -3.38 9.76
CA LYS A 50 -10.69 -2.20 9.97
C LYS A 50 -9.44 -2.24 9.10
N SER A 51 -8.77 -3.40 8.99
CA SER A 51 -7.57 -3.56 8.17
C SER A 51 -7.84 -3.34 6.68
N PHE A 52 -8.91 -3.96 6.18
CA PHE A 52 -9.31 -3.82 4.78
C PHE A 52 -9.77 -2.41 4.46
N SER A 53 -10.57 -1.77 5.32
CA SER A 53 -11.03 -0.40 5.15
C SER A 53 -9.86 0.60 5.17
N LEU A 54 -8.91 0.41 6.09
CA LEU A 54 -7.71 1.23 6.17
C LEU A 54 -6.86 1.09 4.90
N ALA A 55 -6.61 -0.15 4.45
CA ALA A 55 -5.83 -0.41 3.25
C ALA A 55 -6.52 0.13 1.99
N ALA A 56 -7.84 -0.06 1.86
CA ALA A 56 -8.62 0.46 0.73
C ALA A 56 -8.65 2.00 0.73
N GLY A 57 -8.95 2.63 1.86
CA GLY A 57 -8.97 4.09 1.99
C GLY A 57 -7.60 4.72 1.71
N SER A 58 -6.53 4.13 2.26
CA SER A 58 -5.15 4.58 2.00
C SER A 58 -4.77 4.41 0.52
N SER A 59 -5.11 3.28 -0.12
CA SER A 59 -4.78 3.06 -1.53
C SER A 59 -5.49 4.08 -2.44
N VAL A 60 -6.76 4.37 -2.19
CA VAL A 60 -7.50 5.39 -2.94
C VAL A 60 -6.87 6.77 -2.76
N LEU A 61 -6.56 7.16 -1.52
CA LEU A 61 -5.92 8.44 -1.22
C LEU A 61 -4.57 8.58 -1.92
N ILE A 62 -3.71 7.55 -1.82
CA ILE A 62 -2.36 7.57 -2.38
C ILE A 62 -2.40 7.60 -3.91
N VAL A 63 -3.26 6.79 -4.54
CA VAL A 63 -3.39 6.76 -5.99
C VAL A 63 -3.98 8.07 -6.51
N PHE A 64 -4.96 8.65 -5.82
CA PHE A 64 -5.49 9.97 -6.14
C PHE A 64 -4.38 11.04 -6.11
N MET A 65 -3.60 11.09 -5.04
CA MET A 65 -2.48 12.04 -4.92
C MET A 65 -1.39 11.79 -5.97
N ALA A 66 -1.13 10.53 -6.33
CA ALA A 66 -0.19 10.18 -7.40
C ALA A 66 -0.68 10.70 -8.76
N ILE A 67 -1.97 10.56 -9.08
CA ILE A 67 -2.57 11.10 -10.30
C ILE A 67 -2.44 12.63 -10.33
N VAL A 68 -2.78 13.31 -9.23
CA VAL A 68 -2.69 14.77 -9.13
C VAL A 68 -1.25 15.25 -9.36
N LEU A 69 -0.27 14.61 -8.69
CA LEU A 69 1.14 14.96 -8.84
C LEU A 69 1.63 14.75 -10.28
N LEU A 70 1.37 13.58 -10.86
CA LEU A 70 1.79 13.26 -12.23
C LEU A 70 1.14 14.18 -13.25
N TYR A 71 -0.13 14.47 -13.08
CA TYR A 71 -0.84 15.37 -13.96
C TYR A 71 -0.32 16.80 -13.88
N ALA A 72 -0.04 17.28 -12.66
CA ALA A 72 0.61 18.59 -12.45
C ALA A 72 1.96 18.68 -13.15
N VAL A 73 2.81 17.63 -13.05
CA VAL A 73 4.08 17.54 -13.77
C VAL A 73 3.90 17.60 -15.29
N ARG A 74 2.91 16.86 -15.79
CA ARG A 74 2.64 16.75 -17.23
C ARG A 74 2.16 18.06 -17.84
N VAL A 75 1.34 18.81 -17.11
CA VAL A 75 0.76 20.07 -17.57
C VAL A 75 1.69 21.25 -17.41
N SER A 76 2.44 21.31 -16.29
CA SER A 76 3.31 22.46 -15.99
C SER A 76 4.52 22.59 -16.90
N GLY A 77 5.01 21.47 -17.45
CA GLY A 77 6.26 21.46 -18.24
C GLY A 77 7.52 21.89 -17.46
N MET A 78 7.38 22.21 -16.18
CA MET A 78 8.45 22.75 -15.34
C MET A 78 9.46 21.67 -14.95
N HIS A 79 10.74 21.92 -15.23
CA HIS A 79 11.84 21.01 -14.86
C HIS A 79 11.91 20.76 -13.34
N GLY A 80 11.57 21.76 -12.51
CA GLY A 80 11.55 21.65 -11.05
C GLY A 80 10.56 20.62 -10.52
N MET A 81 9.46 20.37 -11.24
CA MET A 81 8.43 19.41 -10.81
C MET A 81 8.92 17.95 -10.81
N ARG A 82 9.90 17.62 -11.63
CA ARG A 82 10.56 16.30 -11.62
C ARG A 82 11.34 16.04 -10.33
N TYR A 83 11.88 17.08 -9.70
CA TYR A 83 12.54 16.92 -8.39
C TYR A 83 11.51 16.64 -7.29
N VAL A 84 10.35 17.28 -7.32
CA VAL A 84 9.26 17.03 -6.37
C VAL A 84 8.80 15.56 -6.42
N THR A 85 8.64 15.02 -7.63
CA THR A 85 8.25 13.60 -7.78
C THR A 85 9.33 12.63 -7.31
N ARG A 86 10.61 12.94 -7.54
CA ARG A 86 11.72 12.14 -7.02
C ARG A 86 11.75 12.15 -5.50
N ILE A 87 11.58 13.30 -4.87
CA ILE A 87 11.53 13.43 -3.41
C ILE A 87 10.32 12.65 -2.86
N ALA A 88 9.13 12.80 -3.46
CA ALA A 88 7.94 12.05 -3.07
C ALA A 88 8.12 10.52 -3.17
N SER A 89 9.00 10.06 -4.06
CA SER A 89 9.30 8.63 -4.24
C SER A 89 10.35 8.09 -3.26
N LEU A 90 11.07 8.93 -2.52
CA LEU A 90 12.10 8.48 -1.56
C LEU A 90 11.52 7.76 -0.35
N GLY A 91 10.26 8.05 0.02
CA GLY A 91 9.63 7.48 1.20
C GLY A 91 9.62 5.95 1.22
N TYR A 92 9.54 5.30 0.07
CA TYR A 92 9.53 3.83 0.00
C TYR A 92 10.88 3.20 0.38
N ALA A 93 11.98 3.89 0.13
CA ALA A 93 13.32 3.41 0.47
C ALA A 93 13.65 3.53 1.97
N ILE A 94 12.91 4.37 2.71
CA ILE A 94 13.15 4.62 4.13
C ILE A 94 12.40 3.56 4.96
N PRO A 95 13.04 2.96 6.00
CA PRO A 95 12.36 2.03 6.89
C PRO A 95 11.12 2.67 7.53
N GLY A 96 9.99 1.92 7.61
CA GLY A 96 8.72 2.44 8.12
C GLY A 96 8.80 3.00 9.52
N ALA A 97 9.57 2.38 10.41
CA ALA A 97 9.80 2.87 11.77
C ALA A 97 10.47 4.26 11.79
N VAL A 98 11.42 4.51 10.87
CA VAL A 98 12.10 5.82 10.76
C VAL A 98 11.13 6.89 10.30
N ILE A 99 10.29 6.57 9.30
CA ILE A 99 9.23 7.49 8.84
C ILE A 99 8.25 7.79 9.99
N ALA A 100 7.84 6.77 10.73
CA ALA A 100 6.92 6.95 11.85
C ALA A 100 7.44 7.94 12.88
N VAL A 101 8.69 7.75 13.35
CA VAL A 101 9.33 8.66 14.31
C VAL A 101 9.53 10.05 13.71
N GLY A 102 9.95 10.13 12.43
CA GLY A 102 10.16 11.40 11.73
C GLY A 102 8.90 12.22 11.56
N ILE A 103 7.73 11.59 11.40
CA ILE A 103 6.43 12.28 11.25
C ILE A 103 5.83 12.63 12.61
N MET A 104 6.04 11.81 13.63
CA MET A 104 5.43 11.97 14.95
C MET A 104 5.82 13.31 15.59
N ALA A 105 7.09 13.68 15.56
CA ALA A 105 7.58 14.89 16.19
C ALA A 105 6.98 16.18 15.59
N PRO A 106 7.01 16.42 14.27
CA PRO A 106 6.42 17.63 13.69
C PRO A 106 4.89 17.66 13.79
N VAL A 107 4.19 16.52 13.68
CA VAL A 107 2.72 16.48 13.80
C VAL A 107 2.27 16.82 15.22
N ILE A 108 2.93 16.26 16.24
CA ILE A 108 2.65 16.62 17.65
C ILE A 108 3.00 18.09 17.92
N GLY A 109 4.11 18.58 17.36
CA GLY A 109 4.50 19.98 17.46
C GLY A 109 3.44 20.92 16.87
N PHE A 110 2.92 20.57 15.69
CA PHE A 110 1.85 21.32 15.03
C PHE A 110 0.54 21.27 15.81
N ASP A 111 0.13 20.12 16.33
CA ASP A 111 -1.05 19.99 17.18
C ASP A 111 -0.95 20.89 18.43
N LYS A 112 0.21 20.89 19.10
CA LYS A 112 0.44 21.78 20.26
C LYS A 112 0.39 23.26 19.90
N TRP A 113 0.91 23.62 18.73
CA TRP A 113 0.81 25.00 18.22
C TRP A 113 -0.63 25.36 17.90
N LEU A 114 -1.39 24.48 17.27
CA LEU A 114 -2.80 24.69 16.92
C LEU A 114 -3.66 24.91 18.19
N LEU A 115 -3.43 24.15 19.26
CA LEU A 115 -4.11 24.33 20.55
C LEU A 115 -3.81 25.66 21.22
N ARG A 116 -2.65 26.29 20.93
CA ARG A 116 -2.33 27.64 21.45
C ARG A 116 -3.05 28.76 20.69
N VAL A 117 -3.26 28.54 19.37
CA VAL A 117 -3.87 29.55 18.48
C VAL A 117 -5.39 29.45 18.47
N ALA A 118 -5.94 28.24 18.54
CA ALA A 118 -7.37 27.96 18.56
C ALA A 118 -7.66 27.03 19.74
N PRO A 119 -8.39 27.50 20.78
CA PRO A 119 -8.75 26.67 21.93
C PRO A 119 -9.79 25.62 21.51
N LEU A 120 -9.31 24.49 21.03
CA LEU A 120 -10.10 23.33 20.60
C LEU A 120 -10.16 22.33 21.77
N ASP A 121 -10.95 22.57 22.81
CA ASP A 121 -11.23 21.66 23.93
C ASP A 121 -10.06 20.79 24.44
N GLY A 122 -8.81 21.21 24.24
CA GLY A 122 -7.61 20.50 24.68
C GLY A 122 -7.32 19.18 23.99
N LYS A 123 -8.05 18.82 22.92
CA LYS A 123 -7.84 17.55 22.18
C LYS A 123 -6.83 17.71 21.07
N LEU A 124 -5.83 16.82 21.05
CA LEU A 124 -4.92 16.65 19.92
C LEU A 124 -5.70 16.06 18.74
N LEU A 125 -5.85 16.82 17.65
CA LEU A 125 -6.71 16.43 16.52
C LEU A 125 -6.01 15.54 15.52
N LEU A 126 -4.76 15.86 15.19
CA LEU A 126 -4.01 15.19 14.13
C LEU A 126 -3.22 13.98 14.66
N SER A 127 -2.61 14.13 15.84
CA SER A 127 -1.73 13.09 16.39
C SER A 127 -2.47 11.96 17.13
N SER A 128 -3.70 12.19 17.58
CA SER A 128 -4.49 11.17 18.28
C SER A 128 -5.35 10.29 17.38
N GLY A 129 -5.51 10.67 16.10
CA GLY A 129 -6.39 10.02 15.15
C GLY A 129 -5.68 9.20 14.07
N LEU A 130 -6.47 8.70 13.13
CA LEU A 130 -5.98 8.00 11.93
C LEU A 130 -5.23 8.91 10.95
N PHE A 131 -5.33 10.24 11.12
CA PHE A 131 -4.69 11.21 10.21
C PHE A 131 -3.18 11.00 10.13
N MET A 132 -2.50 10.90 11.26
CA MET A 132 -1.04 10.72 11.30
C MET A 132 -0.62 9.42 10.62
N LEU A 133 -1.38 8.34 10.82
CA LEU A 133 -1.14 7.05 10.18
C LEU A 133 -1.36 7.13 8.66
N LEU A 134 -2.46 7.74 8.20
CA LEU A 134 -2.76 7.93 6.78
C LEU A 134 -1.72 8.81 6.09
N PHE A 135 -1.27 9.89 6.75
CA PHE A 135 -0.22 10.76 6.24
C PHE A 135 1.11 10.00 6.10
N ALA A 136 1.46 9.18 7.08
CA ALA A 136 2.66 8.37 7.04
C ALA A 136 2.60 7.29 5.92
N TYR A 137 1.43 6.69 5.69
CA TYR A 137 1.24 5.79 4.55
C TYR A 137 1.36 6.53 3.21
N LEU A 138 0.83 7.75 3.13
CA LEU A 138 0.97 8.59 1.94
C LEU A 138 2.46 8.82 1.62
N VAL A 139 3.25 9.23 2.61
CA VAL A 139 4.70 9.45 2.43
C VAL A 139 5.42 8.17 2.03
N ARG A 140 5.11 7.04 2.68
CA ARG A 140 5.79 5.77 2.46
C ARG A 140 5.45 5.13 1.12
N PHE A 141 4.17 5.07 0.77
CA PHE A 141 3.70 4.31 -0.38
C PHE A 141 3.42 5.16 -1.63
N MET A 142 3.70 6.47 -1.57
CA MET A 142 3.55 7.36 -2.73
C MET A 142 4.30 6.83 -3.95
N ALA A 143 5.52 6.33 -3.78
CA ALA A 143 6.33 5.78 -4.86
C ALA A 143 5.66 4.62 -5.60
N VAL A 144 4.97 3.74 -4.87
CA VAL A 144 4.29 2.57 -5.45
C VAL A 144 3.14 3.01 -6.36
N GLY A 145 2.28 3.91 -5.84
CA GLY A 145 1.19 4.48 -6.61
C GLY A 145 1.69 5.29 -7.81
N TYR A 146 2.68 6.16 -7.57
CA TYR A 146 3.29 7.02 -8.59
C TYR A 146 3.86 6.21 -9.76
N ASN A 147 4.73 5.22 -9.49
CA ASN A 147 5.40 4.45 -10.53
C ASN A 147 4.42 3.66 -11.40
N ALA A 148 3.36 3.10 -10.80
CA ALA A 148 2.36 2.38 -11.54
C ALA A 148 1.55 3.30 -12.48
N ILE A 149 1.16 4.49 -12.01
CA ILE A 149 0.44 5.50 -12.80
C ILE A 149 1.35 6.10 -13.88
N ASP A 150 2.61 6.43 -13.54
CA ASP A 150 3.58 6.98 -14.49
C ASP A 150 3.84 6.03 -15.66
N THR A 151 3.97 4.73 -15.38
CA THR A 151 4.06 3.69 -16.42
C THR A 151 2.85 3.71 -17.35
N GLY A 152 1.64 3.95 -16.82
CA GLY A 152 0.42 4.09 -17.61
C GLY A 152 0.48 5.30 -18.54
N PHE A 153 0.87 6.44 -18.01
CA PHE A 153 1.02 7.66 -18.80
C PHE A 153 2.13 7.58 -19.85
N GLN A 154 3.24 6.91 -19.56
CA GLN A 154 4.30 6.68 -20.53
C GLN A 154 3.83 5.81 -21.70
N LYS A 155 3.04 4.76 -21.44
CA LYS A 155 2.45 3.90 -22.49
C LYS A 155 1.40 4.63 -23.32
N ALA A 156 0.65 5.54 -22.73
CA ALA A 156 -0.35 6.36 -23.43
C ALA A 156 0.27 7.33 -24.43
N GLY A 157 1.54 7.73 -24.22
CA GLY A 157 2.23 8.73 -25.03
C GLY A 157 1.79 10.17 -24.75
N LYS A 158 2.53 11.11 -25.31
CA LYS A 158 2.19 12.55 -25.24
C LYS A 158 1.28 13.01 -26.38
N ASP A 159 1.38 12.36 -27.52
CA ASP A 159 0.70 12.75 -28.76
C ASP A 159 -0.83 12.78 -28.61
N ILE A 160 -1.41 11.88 -27.80
CA ILE A 160 -2.85 11.84 -27.52
C ILE A 160 -3.30 13.09 -26.77
N ASN A 161 -2.48 13.57 -25.83
CA ASN A 161 -2.77 14.78 -25.06
C ASN A 161 -2.69 16.03 -25.95
N ASP A 162 -1.69 16.08 -26.82
CA ASP A 162 -1.50 17.18 -27.76
C ASP A 162 -2.63 17.21 -28.80
N ALA A 163 -3.02 16.06 -29.34
CA ALA A 163 -4.18 15.94 -30.22
C ALA A 163 -5.49 16.41 -29.56
N SER A 164 -5.70 16.04 -28.28
CA SER A 164 -6.87 16.50 -27.51
C SER A 164 -6.91 18.01 -27.37
N ARG A 165 -5.76 18.65 -27.14
CA ARG A 165 -5.64 20.11 -27.05
C ARG A 165 -5.88 20.78 -28.40
N MET A 166 -5.40 20.20 -29.49
CA MET A 166 -5.67 20.72 -30.86
C MET A 166 -7.15 20.69 -31.20
N LEU A 167 -7.92 19.74 -30.63
CA LEU A 167 -9.38 19.67 -30.73
C LEU A 167 -10.12 20.68 -29.82
N GLY A 168 -9.37 21.56 -29.11
CA GLY A 168 -9.96 22.61 -28.27
C GLY A 168 -10.37 22.15 -26.86
N PHE A 169 -10.02 20.93 -26.46
CA PHE A 169 -10.32 20.48 -25.09
C PHE A 169 -9.38 21.12 -24.06
N ASN A 170 -9.98 21.57 -22.95
CA ASN A 170 -9.19 22.10 -21.84
C ASN A 170 -8.51 20.96 -21.06
N THR A 171 -7.52 21.32 -20.26
CA THR A 171 -6.71 20.39 -19.46
C THR A 171 -7.56 19.45 -18.59
N TRP A 172 -8.59 19.97 -17.93
CA TRP A 172 -9.47 19.19 -17.06
C TRP A 172 -10.34 18.19 -17.83
N HIS A 173 -10.86 18.60 -18.96
CA HIS A 173 -11.63 17.71 -19.85
C HIS A 173 -10.76 16.58 -20.42
N THR A 174 -9.53 16.91 -20.84
CA THR A 174 -8.56 15.92 -21.31
C THR A 174 -8.23 14.90 -20.23
N LEU A 175 -8.02 15.32 -18.96
CA LEU A 175 -7.77 14.39 -17.85
C LEU A 175 -8.91 13.38 -17.70
N TRP A 176 -10.15 13.86 -17.59
CA TRP A 176 -11.28 12.98 -17.25
C TRP A 176 -11.78 12.15 -18.43
N LYS A 177 -11.78 12.69 -19.65
CA LYS A 177 -12.37 12.04 -20.83
C LYS A 177 -11.35 11.23 -21.64
N VAL A 178 -10.06 11.55 -21.53
CA VAL A 178 -9.02 10.92 -22.35
C VAL A 178 -8.01 10.18 -21.47
N ASP A 179 -7.32 10.88 -20.58
CA ASP A 179 -6.19 10.34 -19.84
C ASP A 179 -6.61 9.23 -18.85
N LEU A 180 -7.57 9.50 -17.95
CA LEU A 180 -7.99 8.52 -16.94
C LEU A 180 -8.59 7.24 -17.53
N PRO A 181 -9.49 7.28 -18.54
CA PRO A 181 -9.97 6.07 -19.21
C PRO A 181 -8.85 5.27 -19.87
N LEU A 182 -7.86 5.94 -20.43
CA LEU A 182 -6.74 5.29 -21.11
C LEU A 182 -5.81 4.54 -20.14
N ILE A 183 -5.54 5.12 -18.97
CA ILE A 183 -4.66 4.53 -17.95
C ILE A 183 -5.42 3.70 -16.90
N ARG A 184 -6.70 3.39 -17.09
CA ARG A 184 -7.54 2.68 -16.09
C ARG A 184 -6.94 1.37 -15.58
N LYS A 185 -6.22 0.63 -16.44
CA LYS A 185 -5.53 -0.60 -16.05
C LYS A 185 -4.36 -0.31 -15.09
N SER A 186 -3.64 0.78 -15.32
CA SER A 186 -2.55 1.22 -14.44
C SER A 186 -3.08 1.77 -13.10
N ILE A 187 -4.24 2.43 -13.12
CA ILE A 187 -4.93 2.85 -11.89
C ILE A 187 -5.32 1.63 -11.05
N ALA A 188 -5.93 0.61 -11.67
CA ALA A 188 -6.27 -0.63 -10.98
C ALA A 188 -5.03 -1.34 -10.41
N ALA A 189 -3.94 -1.40 -11.18
CA ALA A 189 -2.67 -1.97 -10.73
C ALA A 189 -2.09 -1.18 -9.55
N ALA A 190 -2.11 0.15 -9.60
CA ALA A 190 -1.66 1.03 -8.51
C ALA A 190 -2.47 0.80 -7.24
N LEU A 191 -3.81 0.80 -7.34
CA LEU A 191 -4.71 0.54 -6.21
C LEU A 191 -4.42 -0.79 -5.54
N LEU A 192 -4.30 -1.86 -6.34
CA LEU A 192 -4.03 -3.21 -5.83
C LEU A 192 -2.65 -3.31 -5.18
N SER A 193 -1.61 -2.73 -5.80
CA SER A 193 -0.24 -2.78 -5.25
C SER A 193 -0.14 -2.03 -3.93
N VAL A 194 -0.67 -0.79 -3.87
CA VAL A 194 -0.68 0.00 -2.63
C VAL A 194 -1.52 -0.67 -1.54
N PHE A 195 -2.68 -1.23 -1.90
CA PHE A 195 -3.52 -1.96 -0.96
C PHE A 195 -2.78 -3.11 -0.27
N VAL A 196 -2.06 -3.93 -1.06
CA VAL A 196 -1.27 -5.05 -0.51
C VAL A 196 -0.12 -4.55 0.36
N ASP A 197 0.54 -3.47 -0.05
CA ASP A 197 1.64 -2.92 0.73
C ASP A 197 1.16 -2.35 2.07
N VAL A 198 0.00 -1.70 2.11
CA VAL A 198 -0.59 -1.18 3.35
C VAL A 198 -1.07 -2.30 4.27
N ILE A 199 -1.74 -3.35 3.75
CA ILE A 199 -2.32 -4.39 4.60
C ILE A 199 -1.26 -5.21 5.34
N LYS A 200 -0.07 -5.35 4.77
CA LYS A 200 1.08 -6.04 5.38
C LYS A 200 2.00 -5.12 6.17
N GLU A 201 1.74 -3.79 6.16
CA GLU A 201 2.62 -2.84 6.85
C GLU A 201 2.49 -2.96 8.35
N LEU A 202 3.61 -3.29 9.01
CA LEU A 202 3.67 -3.50 10.44
C LEU A 202 4.41 -2.39 11.19
N PRO A 203 5.71 -2.08 10.93
CA PRO A 203 6.51 -1.18 11.77
C PRO A 203 5.91 0.22 11.91
N LEU A 204 5.48 0.81 10.80
CA LEU A 204 4.88 2.15 10.78
C LEU A 204 3.52 2.15 11.49
N THR A 205 2.68 1.13 11.22
CA THR A 205 1.36 0.99 11.82
C THR A 205 1.45 0.78 13.32
N LEU A 206 2.40 -0.04 13.78
CA LEU A 206 2.58 -0.35 15.18
C LEU A 206 2.90 0.90 16.02
N ILE A 207 3.71 1.82 15.47
CA ILE A 207 4.13 3.06 16.15
C ILE A 207 3.04 4.13 16.10
N LEU A 208 2.33 4.27 14.96
CA LEU A 208 1.41 5.40 14.72
C LEU A 208 -0.07 5.07 14.88
N ARG A 209 -0.43 3.81 15.13
CA ARG A 209 -1.85 3.43 15.30
C ARG A 209 -2.47 4.14 16.52
N PRO A 210 -3.72 4.62 16.41
CA PRO A 210 -4.45 5.12 17.55
C PRO A 210 -4.64 4.05 18.63
N PHE A 211 -4.89 4.48 19.85
CA PHE A 211 -5.20 3.56 20.96
C PHE A 211 -6.39 2.66 20.60
N ASN A 212 -6.33 1.39 20.96
CA ASN A 212 -7.32 0.36 20.62
C ASN A 212 -7.58 0.13 19.11
N PHE A 213 -6.68 0.60 18.25
CA PHE A 213 -6.76 0.33 16.82
C PHE A 213 -5.75 -0.77 16.44
N HIS A 214 -6.28 -1.93 16.07
CA HIS A 214 -5.48 -3.06 15.60
C HIS A 214 -5.74 -3.33 14.13
N THR A 215 -4.69 -3.62 13.38
CA THR A 215 -4.75 -4.22 12.05
C THR A 215 -4.39 -5.70 12.12
N LEU A 216 -4.65 -6.46 11.06
CA LEU A 216 -4.25 -7.88 11.00
C LEU A 216 -2.75 -8.06 11.25
N ALA A 217 -1.91 -7.20 10.64
CA ALA A 217 -0.45 -7.26 10.83
C ALA A 217 -0.05 -6.98 12.29
N THR A 218 -0.62 -5.95 12.92
CA THR A 218 -0.33 -5.64 14.33
C THR A 218 -0.90 -6.68 15.27
N LYS A 219 -2.08 -7.27 14.98
CA LYS A 219 -2.66 -8.34 15.78
C LYS A 219 -1.82 -9.62 15.72
N ALA A 220 -1.34 -10.00 14.53
CA ALA A 220 -0.45 -11.14 14.38
C ALA A 220 0.86 -10.93 15.18
N PHE A 221 1.44 -9.74 15.13
CA PHE A 221 2.63 -9.38 15.87
C PHE A 221 2.39 -9.41 17.40
N ASP A 222 1.31 -8.76 17.88
CA ASP A 222 0.97 -8.73 19.31
C ASP A 222 0.76 -10.16 19.86
N MET A 223 0.10 -11.04 19.11
CA MET A 223 -0.06 -12.45 19.49
C MET A 223 1.28 -13.19 19.53
N ALA A 224 2.12 -13.01 18.51
CA ALA A 224 3.41 -13.69 18.44
C ALA A 224 4.36 -13.25 19.57
N THR A 225 4.38 -11.96 19.93
CA THR A 225 5.21 -11.43 21.03
C THR A 225 4.70 -11.86 22.42
N ASN A 226 3.41 -12.20 22.53
CA ASN A 226 2.81 -12.76 23.76
C ASN A 226 2.85 -14.29 23.79
N GLU A 227 3.76 -14.93 23.05
CA GLU A 227 3.95 -16.38 22.98
C GLU A 227 2.74 -17.17 22.40
N GLN A 228 1.74 -16.47 21.85
CA GLN A 228 0.59 -17.05 21.18
C GLN A 228 0.86 -17.26 19.68
N ILE A 229 1.97 -17.96 19.36
CA ILE A 229 2.45 -18.11 17.98
C ILE A 229 1.43 -18.87 17.11
N ALA A 230 0.81 -19.90 17.64
CA ALA A 230 -0.17 -20.70 16.90
C ALA A 230 -1.45 -19.89 16.59
N GLU A 231 -1.90 -19.06 17.51
CA GLU A 231 -3.05 -18.18 17.36
C GLU A 231 -2.80 -17.05 16.34
N SER A 232 -1.56 -16.53 16.30
CA SER A 232 -1.13 -15.49 15.34
C SER A 232 -1.29 -15.94 13.87
N ALA A 233 -1.27 -17.25 13.62
CA ALA A 233 -1.39 -17.83 12.29
C ALA A 233 -2.70 -17.43 11.58
N ASN A 234 -3.81 -17.25 12.32
CA ASN A 234 -5.10 -16.84 11.76
C ASN A 234 -5.01 -15.46 11.07
N ALA A 235 -4.46 -14.47 11.76
CA ALA A 235 -4.27 -13.13 11.19
C ALA A 235 -3.23 -13.13 10.07
N SER A 236 -2.12 -13.85 10.25
CA SER A 236 -1.05 -13.98 9.27
C SER A 236 -1.53 -14.60 7.95
N LEU A 237 -2.33 -15.65 8.00
CA LEU A 237 -2.90 -16.28 6.80
C LEU A 237 -3.80 -15.33 6.02
N ILE A 238 -4.65 -14.53 6.68
CA ILE A 238 -5.49 -13.55 5.99
C ILE A 238 -4.62 -12.51 5.27
N VAL A 239 -3.54 -12.04 5.90
CA VAL A 239 -2.60 -11.11 5.26
C VAL A 239 -1.93 -11.75 4.04
N ILE A 240 -1.47 -13.01 4.15
CA ILE A 240 -0.85 -13.75 3.03
C ILE A 240 -1.84 -13.94 1.89
N LEU A 241 -3.06 -14.42 2.17
CA LEU A 241 -4.09 -14.66 1.17
C LEU A 241 -4.51 -13.35 0.47
N THR A 242 -4.59 -12.26 1.23
CA THR A 242 -4.86 -10.93 0.68
C THR A 242 -3.74 -10.48 -0.26
N GLY A 243 -2.48 -10.83 0.02
CA GLY A 243 -1.34 -10.54 -0.85
C GLY A 243 -1.35 -11.34 -2.17
N ILE A 244 -1.88 -12.56 -2.17
CA ILE A 244 -1.96 -13.41 -3.37
C ILE A 244 -3.04 -12.90 -4.34
N LEU A 245 -4.17 -12.42 -3.83
CA LEU A 245 -5.32 -12.01 -4.63
C LEU A 245 -4.97 -10.98 -5.72
N PRO A 246 -4.28 -9.86 -5.42
CA PRO A 246 -3.87 -8.88 -6.42
C PRO A 246 -2.91 -9.43 -7.48
N VAL A 247 -2.01 -10.32 -7.10
CA VAL A 247 -1.07 -10.95 -8.05
C VAL A 247 -1.85 -11.75 -9.10
N VAL A 248 -2.84 -12.52 -8.67
CA VAL A 248 -3.71 -13.29 -9.56
C VAL A 248 -4.57 -12.37 -10.44
N LEU A 249 -5.14 -11.30 -9.85
CA LEU A 249 -5.96 -10.33 -10.59
C LEU A 249 -5.14 -9.56 -11.61
N LEU A 250 -3.95 -9.07 -11.24
CA LEU A 250 -3.04 -8.37 -12.16
C LEU A 250 -2.63 -9.26 -13.33
N ASN A 251 -2.30 -10.51 -13.06
CA ASN A 251 -1.93 -11.47 -14.10
C ASN A 251 -3.10 -11.71 -15.09
N ARG A 252 -4.34 -11.78 -14.60
CA ARG A 252 -5.55 -11.87 -15.46
C ARG A 252 -5.78 -10.61 -16.29
N ILE A 253 -5.54 -9.41 -15.72
CA ILE A 253 -5.69 -8.13 -16.43
C ILE A 253 -4.66 -8.01 -17.55
N ILE A 254 -3.42 -8.43 -17.29
CA ILE A 254 -2.34 -8.41 -18.29
C ILE A 254 -2.60 -9.42 -19.42
N ARG A 255 -3.01 -10.66 -19.09
CA ARG A 255 -3.32 -11.70 -20.09
C ARG A 255 -4.46 -11.35 -21.02
N LYS A 256 -5.46 -10.57 -20.57
CA LYS A 256 -6.55 -10.10 -21.44
C LYS A 256 -6.14 -8.95 -22.36
N SER A 257 -4.89 -8.52 -22.33
CA SER A 257 -4.33 -7.40 -23.09
C SER A 257 -3.50 -7.84 -24.28
N HIS A 258 -3.30 -9.15 -24.43
CA HIS A 258 -2.74 -9.84 -25.59
C HIS A 258 -3.82 -10.72 -26.25
#